data_8edcef35f79b6b77047cd24edd39aa4c
#
_entry.id   8edcef35f79b6b77047cd24edd39aa4c
#
_cell.length_a   1.000
_cell.length_b   1.000
_cell.length_c   1.000
_cell.angle_alpha   90.00
_cell.angle_beta   90.00
_cell.angle_gamma   90.00
#
_symmetry.space_group_name_H-M   'P 1'
#
loop_
_entity.id
_entity.type
_entity.pdbx_description
1 polymer ?
#
loop_
_entity_poly.entity_id
_entity_poly.type
_entity_poly.pdbx_seq_one_letter_code
_entity_poly.pdbx_strand_id
1 'polypeptide(L)'
;MTRSYVIDPETGKLLTAQEWKLQAGEKVADAKMVAIVPDDGSPAFAFPTESLGRADWKAAMEKAKAYQAPHPIEGSDGTFTLPTRKQGIDFREARSSGLEQLLQMIGANQVLEEIRNNWHWTREPYVAPGTPEEDWSCVRYSSGTAWIYNYYGMSNGYGFANGQFTVRPVTLLKNLNL
;
A
#
# COMPACT_ATOMS: atom_id res chain seq x y z
N MET A 1 -11.80 -11.05 8.36
CA MET A 1 -10.35 -11.30 8.17
C MET A 1 -9.94 -10.65 6.86
N THR A 2 -9.01 -9.71 6.91
CA THR A 2 -8.52 -8.98 5.73
C THR A 2 -8.01 -9.95 4.67
N ARG A 3 -8.45 -9.79 3.43
CA ARG A 3 -8.13 -10.71 2.31
C ARG A 3 -7.16 -10.05 1.34
N SER A 4 -6.30 -10.87 0.73
CA SER A 4 -5.33 -10.43 -0.27
C SER A 4 -5.57 -11.14 -1.60
N TYR A 5 -5.37 -10.41 -2.70
CA TYR A 5 -5.61 -10.88 -4.05
C TYR A 5 -4.46 -10.49 -4.97
N VAL A 6 -4.18 -11.31 -5.96
CA VAL A 6 -3.34 -10.93 -7.10
C VAL A 6 -4.21 -10.20 -8.11
N ILE A 7 -3.68 -9.18 -8.75
CA ILE A 7 -4.35 -8.52 -9.87
C ILE A 7 -3.85 -9.13 -11.16
N ASP A 8 -4.75 -9.74 -11.90
CA ASP A 8 -4.45 -10.33 -13.22
C ASP A 8 -3.98 -9.23 -14.18
N PRO A 9 -2.76 -9.31 -14.72
CA PRO A 9 -2.21 -8.28 -15.59
C PRO A 9 -2.95 -8.14 -16.93
N GLU A 10 -3.66 -9.15 -17.39
CA GLU A 10 -4.39 -9.12 -18.66
C GLU A 10 -5.78 -8.48 -18.50
N THR A 11 -6.49 -8.85 -17.44
CA THR A 11 -7.89 -8.45 -17.24
C THR A 11 -8.10 -7.39 -16.19
N GLY A 12 -7.12 -7.18 -15.29
CA GLY A 12 -7.22 -6.30 -14.14
C GLY A 12 -8.06 -6.85 -12.99
N LYS A 13 -8.57 -8.08 -13.09
CA LYS A 13 -9.42 -8.70 -12.08
C LYS A 13 -8.63 -9.16 -10.85
N LEU A 14 -9.32 -9.16 -9.72
CA LEU A 14 -8.79 -9.68 -8.47
C LEU A 14 -8.96 -11.20 -8.44
N LEU A 15 -7.84 -11.90 -8.30
CA LEU A 15 -7.78 -13.36 -8.21
C LEU A 15 -7.27 -13.79 -6.84
N THR A 16 -7.89 -14.79 -6.25
CA THR A 16 -7.32 -15.46 -5.09
C THR A 16 -5.98 -16.13 -5.46
N ALA A 17 -5.18 -16.46 -4.46
CA ALA A 17 -3.93 -17.20 -4.68
C ALA A 17 -4.17 -18.51 -5.45
N GLN A 18 -5.27 -19.21 -5.17
CA GLN A 18 -5.60 -20.44 -5.83
C GLN A 18 -6.00 -20.22 -7.30
N GLU A 19 -6.85 -19.25 -7.60
CA GLU A 19 -7.25 -18.90 -8.97
C GLU A 19 -6.06 -18.47 -9.81
N TRP A 20 -5.20 -17.63 -9.26
CA TRP A 20 -3.97 -17.21 -9.92
C TRP A 20 -3.06 -18.42 -10.25
N LYS A 21 -2.87 -19.32 -9.30
CA LYS A 21 -2.04 -20.53 -9.50
C LYS A 21 -2.61 -21.42 -10.61
N LEU A 22 -3.90 -21.59 -10.67
CA LEU A 22 -4.57 -22.38 -11.71
C LEU A 22 -4.46 -21.70 -13.09
N GLN A 23 -4.59 -20.38 -13.15
CA GLN A 23 -4.53 -19.61 -14.39
C GLN A 23 -3.09 -19.45 -14.91
N ALA A 24 -2.14 -19.15 -14.03
CA ALA A 24 -0.75 -18.90 -14.39
C ALA A 24 0.04 -20.18 -14.67
N GLY A 25 -0.43 -21.34 -14.20
CA GLY A 25 0.29 -22.61 -14.31
C GLY A 25 1.69 -22.49 -13.67
N GLU A 26 2.72 -22.97 -14.39
CA GLU A 26 4.12 -22.87 -13.93
C GLU A 26 4.73 -21.46 -14.09
N LYS A 27 4.07 -20.56 -14.83
CA LYS A 27 4.52 -19.18 -15.04
C LYS A 27 4.01 -18.26 -13.92
N VAL A 28 4.42 -18.52 -12.70
CA VAL A 28 3.96 -17.77 -11.51
C VAL A 28 4.51 -16.32 -11.43
N ALA A 29 5.35 -15.89 -12.36
CA ALA A 29 6.36 -14.85 -12.12
C ALA A 29 6.03 -13.41 -12.57
N ASP A 30 4.83 -13.03 -12.99
CA ASP A 30 4.62 -11.68 -13.57
C ASP A 30 3.50 -10.84 -12.96
N ALA A 31 2.99 -11.21 -11.80
CA ALA A 31 2.06 -10.33 -11.10
C ALA A 31 2.78 -9.07 -10.60
N LYS A 32 2.36 -7.91 -11.06
CA LYS A 32 2.96 -6.60 -10.72
C LYS A 32 2.18 -5.85 -9.66
N MET A 33 0.94 -6.24 -9.40
CA MET A 33 0.03 -5.56 -8.50
C MET A 33 -0.69 -6.55 -7.59
N VAL A 34 -0.91 -6.14 -6.36
CA VAL A 34 -1.65 -6.89 -5.33
C VAL A 34 -2.73 -6.00 -4.74
N ALA A 35 -3.86 -6.57 -4.37
CA ALA A 35 -4.94 -5.88 -3.71
C ALA A 35 -5.18 -6.40 -2.29
N ILE A 36 -5.61 -5.51 -1.41
CA ILE A 36 -6.07 -5.80 -0.05
C ILE A 36 -7.54 -5.38 0.06
N VAL A 37 -8.35 -6.29 0.56
CA VAL A 37 -9.77 -6.07 0.85
C VAL A 37 -9.99 -6.25 2.35
N PRO A 38 -10.11 -5.14 3.12
CA PRO A 38 -10.44 -5.19 4.53
C PRO A 38 -11.81 -5.78 4.78
N ASP A 39 -11.99 -6.49 5.89
CA ASP A 39 -13.27 -7.10 6.28
C ASP A 39 -14.13 -6.21 7.18
N ASP A 40 -13.60 -5.06 7.59
CA ASP A 40 -14.29 -4.07 8.42
C ASP A 40 -15.12 -3.04 7.59
N GLY A 41 -15.21 -3.24 6.28
CA GLY A 41 -15.90 -2.33 5.37
C GLY A 41 -15.08 -1.12 4.92
N SER A 42 -13.82 -1.02 5.34
CA SER A 42 -12.89 -0.01 4.81
C SER A 42 -12.67 -0.21 3.32
N PRO A 43 -12.38 0.86 2.56
CA PRO A 43 -12.16 0.74 1.13
C PRO A 43 -11.01 -0.20 0.79
N ALA A 44 -11.25 -1.10 -0.16
CA ALA A 44 -10.22 -1.93 -0.75
C ALA A 44 -9.20 -1.07 -1.51
N PHE A 45 -7.96 -1.53 -1.59
CA PHE A 45 -6.90 -0.81 -2.29
C PHE A 45 -5.89 -1.77 -2.93
N ALA A 46 -5.24 -1.28 -3.97
CA ALA A 46 -4.17 -2.00 -4.66
C ALA A 46 -2.84 -1.25 -4.56
N PHE A 47 -1.75 -1.99 -4.64
CA PHE A 47 -0.39 -1.47 -4.61
C PHE A 47 0.54 -2.29 -5.51
N PRO A 48 1.62 -1.69 -6.04
CA PRO A 48 2.61 -2.42 -6.83
C PRO A 48 3.48 -3.33 -5.95
N THR A 49 3.93 -4.43 -6.55
CA THR A 49 4.91 -5.33 -5.92
C THR A 49 6.28 -4.68 -5.76
N GLU A 50 6.60 -3.65 -6.55
CA GLU A 50 7.82 -2.86 -6.41
C GLU A 50 7.53 -1.52 -5.75
N SER A 51 8.42 -1.06 -4.88
CA SER A 51 8.37 0.30 -4.33
C SER A 51 8.96 1.31 -5.32
N LEU A 52 8.66 2.60 -5.10
CA LEU A 52 9.25 3.71 -5.85
C LEU A 52 10.58 4.19 -5.24
N GLY A 53 11.22 3.32 -4.44
CA GLY A 53 12.44 3.64 -3.72
C GLY A 53 12.19 4.50 -2.47
N ARG A 54 13.22 5.21 -2.04
CA ARG A 54 13.18 6.09 -0.85
C ARG A 54 13.14 7.56 -1.28
N ALA A 55 12.45 8.38 -0.52
CA ALA A 55 12.34 9.81 -0.76
C ALA A 55 11.95 10.54 0.53
N ASP A 56 12.12 11.87 0.55
CA ASP A 56 11.46 12.72 1.53
C ASP A 56 9.94 12.75 1.29
N TRP A 57 9.18 13.25 2.28
CA TRP A 57 7.72 13.17 2.22
C TRP A 57 7.11 13.90 1.02
N LYS A 58 7.59 15.10 0.70
CA LYS A 58 7.08 15.89 -0.44
C LYS A 58 7.34 15.15 -1.76
N ALA A 59 8.57 14.70 -1.98
CA ALA A 59 8.93 13.92 -3.16
C ALA A 59 8.19 12.58 -3.21
N ALA A 60 7.93 11.94 -2.06
CA ALA A 60 7.14 10.72 -1.98
C ALA A 60 5.69 10.93 -2.43
N MET A 61 5.05 12.04 -2.00
CA MET A 61 3.70 12.40 -2.44
C MET A 61 3.64 12.62 -3.96
N GLU A 62 4.62 13.32 -4.53
CA GLU A 62 4.71 13.58 -5.97
C GLU A 62 4.95 12.30 -6.76
N LYS A 63 5.88 11.45 -6.31
CA LYS A 63 6.15 10.14 -6.93
C LYS A 63 4.91 9.24 -6.93
N ALA A 64 4.21 9.14 -5.80
CA ALA A 64 3.00 8.33 -5.70
C ALA A 64 1.91 8.84 -6.65
N LYS A 65 1.71 10.16 -6.72
CA LYS A 65 0.74 10.79 -7.63
C LYS A 65 1.08 10.61 -9.11
N ALA A 66 2.37 10.59 -9.45
CA ALA A 66 2.83 10.41 -10.82
C ALA A 66 2.89 8.93 -11.25
N TYR A 67 2.71 7.99 -10.32
CA TYR A 67 2.77 6.57 -10.63
C TYR A 67 1.63 6.14 -11.56
N GLN A 68 1.97 5.29 -12.52
CA GLN A 68 1.01 4.67 -13.43
C GLN A 68 1.13 3.15 -13.30
N ALA A 69 -0.01 2.49 -13.15
CA ALA A 69 -0.04 1.04 -13.12
C ALA A 69 0.44 0.43 -14.45
N PRO A 70 1.19 -0.67 -14.39
CA PRO A 70 1.70 -1.34 -15.60
C PRO A 70 0.61 -2.02 -16.43
N HIS A 71 -0.58 -2.18 -15.87
CA HIS A 71 -1.72 -2.84 -16.50
C HIS A 71 -3.04 -2.34 -15.90
N PRO A 72 -4.22 -2.64 -16.49
CA PRO A 72 -5.52 -2.30 -15.92
C PRO A 72 -5.72 -2.87 -14.52
N ILE A 73 -6.55 -2.20 -13.72
CA ILE A 73 -6.94 -2.62 -12.37
C ILE A 73 -8.45 -2.40 -12.24
N GLU A 74 -9.20 -3.49 -12.07
CA GLU A 74 -10.66 -3.41 -11.91
C GLU A 74 -11.02 -2.59 -10.66
N GLY A 75 -11.93 -1.66 -10.81
CA GLY A 75 -12.38 -0.79 -9.73
C GLY A 75 -11.49 0.40 -9.44
N SER A 76 -10.29 0.51 -10.02
CA SER A 76 -9.43 1.68 -9.89
C SER A 76 -9.77 2.77 -10.91
N ASP A 77 -9.70 4.02 -10.49
CA ASP A 77 -9.77 5.18 -11.40
C ASP A 77 -8.40 5.57 -11.99
N GLY A 78 -7.36 4.79 -11.70
CA GLY A 78 -5.99 5.04 -12.16
C GLY A 78 -5.22 6.07 -11.34
N THR A 79 -5.83 6.67 -10.32
CA THR A 79 -5.14 7.62 -9.44
C THR A 79 -4.42 6.91 -8.31
N PHE A 80 -3.19 7.33 -8.04
CA PHE A 80 -2.36 6.80 -6.96
C PHE A 80 -2.00 7.89 -5.96
N THR A 81 -1.87 7.48 -4.70
CA THR A 81 -1.42 8.34 -3.60
C THR A 81 -0.54 7.53 -2.66
N LEU A 82 0.09 8.19 -1.69
CA LEU A 82 0.62 7.46 -0.53
C LEU A 82 -0.53 6.82 0.25
N PRO A 83 -0.30 5.67 0.90
CA PRO A 83 -1.31 5.04 1.73
C PRO A 83 -1.72 5.94 2.90
N THR A 84 -2.96 5.79 3.36
CA THR A 84 -3.38 6.32 4.65
C THR A 84 -2.77 5.48 5.77
N ARG A 85 -2.76 6.02 6.99
CA ARG A 85 -2.38 5.26 8.17
C ARG A 85 -3.26 4.02 8.36
N LYS A 86 -4.57 4.13 8.11
CA LYS A 86 -5.50 2.99 8.16
C LYS A 86 -5.13 1.90 7.15
N GLN A 87 -4.82 2.28 5.91
CA GLN A 87 -4.35 1.33 4.89
C GLN A 87 -3.04 0.63 5.29
N GLY A 88 -2.15 1.33 5.99
CA GLY A 88 -0.96 0.72 6.58
C GLY A 88 -1.31 -0.33 7.64
N ILE A 89 -2.33 -0.07 8.48
CA ILE A 89 -2.84 -1.06 9.44
C ILE A 89 -3.44 -2.27 8.72
N ASP A 90 -4.28 -2.03 7.71
CA ASP A 90 -4.89 -3.10 6.90
C ASP A 90 -3.84 -3.96 6.21
N PHE A 91 -2.79 -3.33 5.70
CA PHE A 91 -1.65 -4.04 5.11
C PHE A 91 -0.97 -4.97 6.12
N ARG A 92 -0.74 -4.49 7.33
CA ARG A 92 -0.17 -5.28 8.43
C ARG A 92 -1.07 -6.45 8.83
N GLU A 93 -2.39 -6.24 8.90
CA GLU A 93 -3.36 -7.29 9.17
C GLU A 93 -3.41 -8.33 8.05
N ALA A 94 -3.39 -7.89 6.79
CA ALA A 94 -3.33 -8.77 5.63
C ALA A 94 -2.10 -9.68 5.64
N ARG A 95 -0.98 -9.19 6.14
CA ARG A 95 0.25 -9.98 6.28
C ARG A 95 0.02 -11.26 7.09
N SER A 96 -0.62 -11.14 8.26
CA SER A 96 -0.94 -12.31 9.10
C SER A 96 -2.10 -13.14 8.56
N SER A 97 -2.82 -12.65 7.54
CA SER A 97 -3.97 -13.29 6.92
C SER A 97 -3.69 -13.86 5.52
N GLY A 98 -2.42 -14.07 5.16
CA GLY A 98 -2.03 -14.74 3.93
C GLY A 98 -1.31 -13.88 2.89
N LEU A 99 -1.12 -12.58 3.11
CA LEU A 99 -0.39 -11.73 2.17
C LEU A 99 1.05 -12.20 1.96
N GLU A 100 1.75 -12.64 3.01
CA GLU A 100 3.12 -13.14 2.87
C GLU A 100 3.19 -14.37 1.96
N GLN A 101 2.29 -15.33 2.14
CA GLN A 101 2.22 -16.52 1.30
C GLN A 101 1.90 -16.16 -0.15
N LEU A 102 0.99 -15.21 -0.35
CA LEU A 102 0.65 -14.73 -1.69
C LEU A 102 1.84 -14.06 -2.37
N LEU A 103 2.57 -13.19 -1.67
CA LEU A 103 3.77 -12.53 -2.20
C LEU A 103 4.89 -13.53 -2.53
N GLN A 104 5.10 -14.54 -1.68
CA GLN A 104 6.05 -15.63 -1.97
C GLN A 104 5.64 -16.39 -3.23
N MET A 105 4.36 -16.73 -3.35
CA MET A 105 3.83 -17.48 -4.48
C MET A 105 4.03 -16.76 -5.82
N ILE A 106 3.88 -15.42 -5.85
CA ILE A 106 4.09 -14.62 -7.06
C ILE A 106 5.55 -14.18 -7.26
N GLY A 107 6.48 -14.70 -6.46
CA GLY A 107 7.91 -14.39 -6.58
C GLY A 107 8.31 -12.99 -6.10
N ALA A 108 7.44 -12.30 -5.36
CA ALA A 108 7.68 -10.94 -4.85
C ALA A 108 8.45 -10.92 -3.51
N ASN A 109 9.51 -11.71 -3.38
CA ASN A 109 10.31 -11.79 -2.16
C ASN A 109 10.95 -10.45 -1.75
N GLN A 110 11.27 -9.60 -2.73
CA GLN A 110 11.82 -8.26 -2.47
C GLN A 110 10.83 -7.39 -1.70
N VAL A 111 9.53 -7.53 -1.96
CA VAL A 111 8.48 -6.83 -1.20
C VAL A 111 8.50 -7.24 0.27
N LEU A 112 8.66 -8.54 0.53
CA LEU A 112 8.74 -9.06 1.90
C LEU A 112 9.94 -8.48 2.66
N GLU A 113 11.09 -8.37 2.03
CA GLU A 113 12.27 -7.77 2.64
C GLU A 113 12.07 -6.27 2.92
N GLU A 114 11.48 -5.54 1.98
CA GLU A 114 11.14 -4.13 2.20
C GLU A 114 10.13 -3.94 3.34
N ILE A 115 9.10 -4.78 3.39
CA ILE A 115 8.07 -4.76 4.44
C ILE A 115 8.68 -5.01 5.82
N ARG A 116 9.63 -5.94 5.91
CA ARG A 116 10.28 -6.31 7.17
C ARG A 116 11.21 -5.23 7.71
N ASN A 117 11.94 -4.57 6.81
CA ASN A 117 13.10 -3.79 7.18
C ASN A 117 12.91 -2.27 7.06
N ASN A 118 11.87 -1.81 6.38
CA ASN A 118 11.72 -0.40 6.04
C ASN A 118 10.46 0.23 6.62
N TRP A 119 10.58 1.50 6.97
CA TRP A 119 9.46 2.38 7.22
C TRP A 119 8.92 2.93 5.90
N HIS A 120 7.60 3.08 5.82
CA HIS A 120 6.89 3.56 4.63
C HIS A 120 6.14 4.85 4.95
N TRP A 121 6.20 5.82 4.04
CA TRP A 121 5.41 7.04 4.17
C TRP A 121 3.90 6.78 4.10
N THR A 122 3.16 7.57 4.87
CA THR A 122 1.73 7.75 4.70
C THR A 122 1.43 9.17 4.18
N ARG A 123 0.23 9.38 3.66
CA ARG A 123 -0.18 10.70 3.17
C ARG A 123 -0.61 11.66 4.28
N GLU A 124 -0.85 11.14 5.49
CA GLU A 124 -1.35 11.93 6.61
C GLU A 124 -0.18 12.62 7.32
N PRO A 125 -0.25 13.95 7.50
CA PRO A 125 0.72 14.65 8.33
C PRO A 125 0.54 14.24 9.79
N TYR A 126 1.64 14.24 10.54
CA TYR A 126 1.57 14.08 11.98
C TYR A 126 0.98 15.32 12.63
N VAL A 127 -0.04 15.11 13.46
CA VAL A 127 -0.64 16.14 14.31
C VAL A 127 -0.36 15.78 15.76
N ALA A 128 0.29 16.68 16.50
CA ALA A 128 0.60 16.46 17.90
C ALA A 128 -0.69 16.23 18.72
N PRO A 129 -0.68 15.28 19.69
CA PRO A 129 -1.82 15.08 20.57
C PRO A 129 -2.29 16.37 21.24
N GLY A 130 -3.59 16.60 21.28
CA GLY A 130 -4.19 17.80 21.88
C GLY A 130 -4.30 19.00 20.95
N THR A 131 -3.85 18.90 19.69
CA THR A 131 -4.09 19.94 18.68
C THR A 131 -5.57 19.91 18.27
N PRO A 132 -6.32 21.02 18.33
CA PRO A 132 -7.70 21.08 17.87
C PRO A 132 -7.83 20.68 16.40
N GLU A 133 -8.93 20.05 16.03
CA GLU A 133 -9.14 19.54 14.66
C GLU A 133 -9.16 20.66 13.63
N GLU A 134 -9.69 21.82 13.99
CA GLU A 134 -9.72 23.03 13.17
C GLU A 134 -8.33 23.58 12.84
N ASP A 135 -7.34 23.26 13.65
CA ASP A 135 -5.94 23.71 13.46
C ASP A 135 -5.12 22.75 12.60
N TRP A 136 -5.65 21.57 12.28
CA TRP A 136 -4.92 20.54 11.50
C TRP A 136 -4.44 21.04 10.14
N SER A 137 -5.17 21.95 9.50
CA SER A 137 -4.74 22.56 8.24
C SER A 137 -3.49 23.44 8.39
N CYS A 138 -3.32 24.08 9.53
CA CYS A 138 -2.15 24.92 9.85
C CYS A 138 -0.93 24.09 10.26
N VAL A 139 -1.16 22.92 10.87
CA VAL A 139 -0.10 22.00 11.30
C VAL A 139 0.48 21.20 10.14
N ARG A 140 -0.26 20.97 9.07
CA ARG A 140 0.08 20.08 7.95
C ARG A 140 1.46 20.32 7.34
N TYR A 141 1.93 21.55 7.30
CA TYR A 141 3.20 21.91 6.67
C TYR A 141 4.19 22.59 7.62
N SER A 142 3.73 23.04 8.77
CA SER A 142 4.60 23.73 9.73
C SER A 142 5.35 22.80 10.67
N SER A 143 4.81 21.62 10.96
CA SER A 143 5.45 20.64 11.85
C SER A 143 6.67 19.97 11.23
N GLY A 144 6.77 19.93 9.91
CA GLY A 144 7.83 19.21 9.19
C GLY A 144 7.84 17.69 9.44
N THR A 145 6.73 17.14 9.95
CA THR A 145 6.61 15.72 10.29
C THR A 145 5.43 15.09 9.57
N ALA A 146 5.53 13.79 9.31
CA ALA A 146 4.46 12.98 8.76
C ALA A 146 4.46 11.59 9.39
N TRP A 147 3.33 10.91 9.36
CA TRP A 147 3.26 9.54 9.81
C TRP A 147 4.03 8.61 8.87
N ILE A 148 4.83 7.72 9.46
CA ILE A 148 5.48 6.61 8.79
C ILE A 148 4.92 5.30 9.31
N TYR A 149 5.05 4.24 8.52
CA TYR A 149 4.46 2.96 8.83
C TYR A 149 5.45 1.82 8.64
N ASN A 150 5.59 0.96 9.65
CA ASN A 150 6.29 -0.31 9.52
C ASN A 150 5.27 -1.44 9.41
N TYR A 151 5.16 -2.04 8.25
CA TYR A 151 4.18 -3.08 7.98
C TYR A 151 4.47 -4.41 8.67
N TYR A 152 5.71 -4.66 9.05
CA TYR A 152 6.09 -5.89 9.75
C TYR A 152 5.90 -5.79 11.25
N GLY A 153 6.28 -4.70 11.84
CA GLY A 153 6.16 -4.45 13.28
C GLY A 153 4.74 -4.11 13.74
N MET A 154 4.55 -4.11 15.04
CA MET A 154 3.30 -3.69 15.68
C MET A 154 3.27 -2.18 15.94
N SER A 155 4.31 -1.46 15.54
CA SER A 155 4.46 -0.04 15.77
C SER A 155 4.14 0.78 14.54
N ASN A 156 3.57 1.93 14.76
CA ASN A 156 3.55 3.04 13.83
C ASN A 156 4.24 4.22 14.51
N GLY A 157 4.77 5.12 13.71
CA GLY A 157 5.52 6.25 14.23
C GLY A 157 5.36 7.47 13.34
N TYR A 158 6.15 8.48 13.61
CA TYR A 158 6.28 9.68 12.78
C TYR A 158 7.75 9.91 12.44
N GLY A 159 7.99 10.56 11.32
CA GLY A 159 9.31 10.96 10.89
C GLY A 159 9.32 12.40 10.41
N PHE A 160 10.49 13.03 10.44
CA PHE A 160 10.65 14.35 9.86
C PHE A 160 10.42 14.29 8.34
N ALA A 161 9.75 15.28 7.78
CA ALA A 161 9.37 15.32 6.37
C ALA A 161 10.57 15.24 5.40
N ASN A 162 11.76 15.63 5.84
CA ASN A 162 13.01 15.49 5.09
C ASN A 162 13.71 14.13 5.28
N GLY A 163 13.17 13.23 6.11
CA GLY A 163 13.65 11.87 6.24
C GLY A 163 13.47 11.07 4.95
N GLN A 164 14.26 10.01 4.78
CA GLN A 164 14.22 9.18 3.59
C GLN A 164 13.55 7.83 3.93
N PHE A 165 12.28 7.68 3.57
CA PHE A 165 11.52 6.44 3.80
C PHE A 165 10.95 5.88 2.51
N THR A 166 10.55 4.62 2.54
CA THR A 166 10.05 3.89 1.37
C THR A 166 8.74 4.49 0.86
N VAL A 167 8.64 4.63 -0.46
CA VAL A 167 7.46 5.12 -1.18
C VAL A 167 6.76 3.93 -1.83
N ARG A 168 5.57 3.61 -1.36
CA ARG A 168 4.69 2.59 -1.96
C ARG A 168 3.34 3.22 -2.28
N PRO A 169 3.05 3.47 -3.55
CA PRO A 169 1.78 4.08 -3.94
C PRO A 169 0.63 3.09 -3.78
N VAL A 170 -0.56 3.61 -3.52
CA VAL A 170 -1.80 2.85 -3.48
C VAL A 170 -2.88 3.52 -4.32
N THR A 171 -3.79 2.72 -4.87
CA THR A 171 -5.02 3.18 -5.52
C THR A 171 -6.23 2.55 -4.84
N LEU A 172 -7.32 3.30 -4.70
CA LEU A 172 -8.57 2.77 -4.16
C LEU A 172 -9.30 1.93 -5.19
N LEU A 173 -9.95 0.89 -4.72
CA LEU A 173 -10.78 0.01 -5.53
C LEU A 173 -12.25 0.20 -5.12
N LYS A 174 -13.12 0.40 -6.11
CA LYS A 174 -14.56 0.64 -5.92
C LYS A 174 -15.36 -0.40 -6.71
N ASN A 175 -16.57 -0.69 -6.24
CA ASN A 175 -17.54 -1.55 -6.93
C ASN A 175 -16.98 -2.96 -7.27
N LEU A 176 -16.22 -3.54 -6.36
CA LEU A 176 -15.70 -4.89 -6.53
C LEU A 176 -16.83 -5.91 -6.41
N ASN A 177 -16.93 -6.80 -7.39
CA ASN A 177 -17.80 -7.98 -7.36
C ASN A 177 -16.99 -9.18 -6.83
N LEU A 178 -16.89 -9.31 -5.50
CA LEU A 178 -16.10 -10.33 -4.81
C LEU A 178 -17.00 -11.40 -4.22
#